data_9faa4d1afe72f815807d9fd0b956c09e
#
_entry.id   9faa4d1afe72f815807d9fd0b956c09e
#
_cell.length_a   1.000
_cell.length_b   1.000
_cell.length_c   1.000
_cell.angle_alpha   90.00
_cell.angle_beta   90.00
_cell.angle_gamma   90.00
#
_symmetry.space_group_name_H-M   'P 1'
#
loop_
_entity.id
_entity.type
_entity.pdbx_description
1 polymer ?
#
loop_
_entity_poly.entity_id
_entity_poly.type
_entity_poly.pdbx_seq_one_letter_code
_entity_poly.pdbx_strand_id
1 'polypeptide(L)'
;DLMPRLKIDAFVEKGDLTLESVQELDKMAPYGESNPKPCFGYMGLRIADIRTMSSGKHLKLMLNAGSMLIEAVGFGMGELAHQYRIGDVVDLAFVPGINEWGGTRKLQLMIRDIRPGVFVKLDKNIVFALSNDYNNNDIKLINSLRRQYRLDPAELVPERAELEQVYRYVRANWRAGAANGSDSNCRTGGSSFTIDNLHELSSLMSAKLGIRMNCFKLKKALEIFSELGLLTLESAGPGGLVVKQADGADRVCLESSTLYTRLQAIRRVFSEEPAQNM
;
A
#
# COMPACT_ATOMS: atom_id res chain seq x y z
N ASP A 1 -21.42 17.69 5.23
CA ASP A 1 -20.26 17.53 4.35
C ASP A 1 -20.69 16.85 3.07
N LEU A 2 -20.85 17.59 1.97
CA LEU A 2 -21.39 17.12 0.68
C LEU A 2 -20.27 16.63 -0.25
N MET A 3 -19.20 16.10 0.29
CA MET A 3 -18.19 15.45 -0.56
C MET A 3 -18.73 14.11 -1.08
N PRO A 4 -18.84 13.92 -2.40
CA PRO A 4 -19.24 12.66 -2.96
C PRO A 4 -18.25 11.57 -2.54
N ARG A 5 -18.74 10.51 -1.91
CA ARG A 5 -17.93 9.37 -1.48
C ARG A 5 -18.03 8.28 -2.52
N LEU A 6 -16.87 7.86 -3.06
CA LEU A 6 -16.80 6.67 -3.90
C LEU A 6 -16.66 5.43 -3.00
N LYS A 7 -17.59 4.51 -3.13
CA LYS A 7 -17.50 3.22 -2.42
C LYS A 7 -16.62 2.27 -3.23
N ILE A 8 -15.59 1.75 -2.59
CA ILE A 8 -14.76 0.67 -3.13
C ILE A 8 -15.23 -0.63 -2.47
N ASP A 9 -15.60 -1.62 -3.27
CA ASP A 9 -16.13 -2.89 -2.80
C ASP A 9 -15.01 -3.84 -2.34
N ALA A 10 -13.88 -3.85 -3.06
CA ALA A 10 -12.69 -4.60 -2.65
C ALA A 10 -11.41 -3.98 -3.23
N PHE A 11 -10.28 -4.21 -2.56
CA PHE A 11 -8.96 -3.96 -3.12
C PHE A 11 -8.46 -5.23 -3.78
N VAL A 12 -7.84 -5.07 -4.96
CA VAL A 12 -7.33 -6.17 -5.77
C VAL A 12 -5.82 -6.06 -5.96
N GLU A 13 -5.20 -7.19 -6.19
CA GLU A 13 -3.78 -7.33 -6.46
C GLU A 13 -3.52 -7.88 -7.88
N LYS A 14 -2.24 -7.97 -8.25
CA LYS A 14 -1.80 -8.40 -9.58
C LYS A 14 -2.43 -9.73 -10.04
N GLY A 15 -2.56 -10.69 -9.14
CA GLY A 15 -3.09 -12.03 -9.46
C GLY A 15 -4.61 -12.07 -9.66
N ASP A 16 -5.32 -11.06 -9.18
CA ASP A 16 -6.78 -11.02 -9.20
C ASP A 16 -7.33 -10.53 -10.54
N LEU A 17 -6.54 -9.75 -11.29
CA LEU A 17 -6.95 -9.14 -12.56
C LEU A 17 -6.59 -10.03 -13.75
N THR A 18 -7.41 -11.02 -14.00
CA THR A 18 -7.33 -11.89 -15.18
C THR A 18 -8.60 -11.75 -16.03
N LEU A 19 -8.56 -12.21 -17.29
CA LEU A 19 -9.75 -12.22 -18.13
C LEU A 19 -10.83 -13.11 -17.52
N GLU A 20 -10.44 -14.24 -16.94
CA GLU A 20 -11.31 -15.20 -16.31
C GLU A 20 -12.01 -14.59 -15.08
N SER A 21 -11.25 -13.95 -14.16
CA SER A 21 -11.83 -13.34 -12.99
C SER A 21 -12.81 -12.21 -13.32
N VAL A 22 -12.53 -11.43 -14.37
CA VAL A 22 -13.44 -10.37 -14.83
C VAL A 22 -14.69 -10.95 -15.48
N GLN A 23 -14.59 -12.09 -16.20
CA GLN A 23 -15.75 -12.79 -16.73
C GLN A 23 -16.65 -13.38 -15.62
N GLU A 24 -16.06 -13.83 -14.52
CA GLU A 24 -16.84 -14.31 -13.37
C GLU A 24 -17.78 -13.22 -12.80
N LEU A 25 -17.41 -11.95 -12.91
CA LEU A 25 -18.28 -10.85 -12.49
C LEU A 25 -19.58 -10.78 -13.30
N ASP A 26 -19.59 -11.26 -14.53
CA ASP A 26 -20.82 -11.31 -15.36
C ASP A 26 -21.91 -12.20 -14.74
N LYS A 27 -21.53 -13.15 -13.87
CA LYS A 27 -22.47 -13.98 -13.11
C LYS A 27 -23.29 -13.18 -12.09
N MET A 28 -22.83 -11.98 -11.72
CA MET A 28 -23.56 -11.07 -10.84
C MET A 28 -24.58 -10.20 -11.59
N ALA A 29 -24.65 -10.29 -12.90
CA ALA A 29 -25.64 -9.58 -13.74
C ALA A 29 -27.07 -10.09 -13.46
N PRO A 30 -28.10 -9.27 -13.68
CA PRO A 30 -28.09 -7.97 -14.33
C PRO A 30 -27.65 -6.83 -13.40
N TYR A 31 -26.83 -5.93 -13.92
CA TYR A 31 -26.42 -4.73 -13.23
C TYR A 31 -27.42 -3.60 -13.44
N GLY A 32 -27.63 -2.78 -12.42
CA GLY A 32 -28.56 -1.67 -12.43
C GLY A 32 -28.42 -0.79 -11.18
N GLU A 33 -29.42 0.06 -10.90
CA GLU A 33 -29.39 1.01 -9.79
C GLU A 33 -29.27 0.30 -8.43
N SER A 34 -29.98 -0.80 -8.23
CA SER A 34 -29.96 -1.60 -6.99
C SER A 34 -28.82 -2.64 -6.94
N ASN A 35 -28.15 -2.88 -8.07
CA ASN A 35 -27.02 -3.80 -8.19
C ASN A 35 -25.96 -3.18 -9.12
N PRO A 36 -25.22 -2.16 -8.64
CA PRO A 36 -24.20 -1.51 -9.47
C PRO A 36 -23.03 -2.45 -9.74
N LYS A 37 -22.34 -2.24 -10.87
CA LYS A 37 -21.09 -2.95 -11.12
C LYS A 37 -20.11 -2.70 -10.00
N PRO A 38 -19.41 -3.73 -9.50
CA PRO A 38 -18.46 -3.58 -8.40
C PRO A 38 -17.30 -2.64 -8.79
N CYS A 39 -16.97 -1.76 -7.86
CA CYS A 39 -15.84 -0.85 -7.98
C CYS A 39 -14.68 -1.40 -7.16
N PHE A 40 -13.55 -1.60 -7.80
CA PHE A 40 -12.34 -2.12 -7.17
C PHE A 40 -11.30 -1.03 -6.99
N GLY A 41 -10.46 -1.19 -5.95
CA GLY A 41 -9.28 -0.38 -5.73
C GLY A 41 -8.00 -1.15 -6.09
N TYR A 42 -7.06 -0.52 -6.77
CA TYR A 42 -5.70 -1.03 -6.93
C TYR A 42 -4.72 0.06 -6.51
N MET A 43 -3.81 -0.28 -5.62
CA MET A 43 -2.85 0.67 -5.06
C MET A 43 -1.46 0.47 -5.67
N GLY A 44 -0.75 1.57 -5.90
CA GLY A 44 0.65 1.53 -6.29
C GLY A 44 0.90 1.11 -7.75
N LEU A 45 -0.01 1.44 -8.67
CA LEU A 45 0.18 1.23 -10.10
C LEU A 45 1.14 2.28 -10.66
N ARG A 46 2.13 1.87 -11.46
CA ARG A 46 3.04 2.81 -12.12
C ARG A 46 2.55 3.15 -13.53
N ILE A 47 2.51 4.43 -13.85
CA ILE A 47 2.16 4.89 -15.20
C ILE A 47 3.30 4.56 -16.16
N ALA A 48 3.04 3.69 -17.12
CA ALA A 48 3.96 3.33 -18.20
C ALA A 48 3.77 4.20 -19.45
N ASP A 49 2.53 4.64 -19.71
CA ASP A 49 2.19 5.57 -20.79
C ASP A 49 0.93 6.35 -20.41
N ILE A 50 0.84 7.59 -20.88
CA ILE A 50 -0.27 8.49 -20.62
C ILE A 50 -0.64 9.23 -21.92
N ARG A 51 -1.90 9.18 -22.29
CA ARG A 51 -2.44 9.85 -23.48
C ARG A 51 -3.84 10.36 -23.24
N THR A 52 -4.24 11.33 -24.04
CA THR A 52 -5.64 11.74 -24.15
C THR A 52 -6.27 11.16 -25.39
N MET A 53 -7.59 10.97 -25.34
CA MET A 53 -8.40 10.51 -26.48
C MET A 53 -9.55 11.47 -26.73
N SER A 54 -10.17 11.37 -27.91
CA SER A 54 -11.35 12.17 -28.30
C SER A 54 -11.13 13.67 -28.13
N SER A 55 -10.07 14.19 -28.75
CA SER A 55 -9.69 15.62 -28.68
C SER A 55 -9.47 16.12 -27.25
N GLY A 56 -8.80 15.31 -26.41
CA GLY A 56 -8.45 15.68 -25.05
C GLY A 56 -9.53 15.42 -24.00
N LYS A 57 -10.68 14.86 -24.36
CA LYS A 57 -11.80 14.64 -23.41
C LYS A 57 -11.59 13.50 -22.43
N HIS A 58 -10.88 12.46 -22.83
CA HIS A 58 -10.72 11.23 -22.05
C HIS A 58 -9.26 10.95 -21.78
N LEU A 59 -8.99 10.36 -20.62
CA LEU A 59 -7.67 9.90 -20.20
C LEU A 59 -7.49 8.44 -20.59
N LYS A 60 -6.35 8.10 -21.18
CA LYS A 60 -5.90 6.72 -21.40
C LYS A 60 -4.55 6.51 -20.75
N LEU A 61 -4.46 5.51 -19.91
CA LEU A 61 -3.24 5.11 -19.23
C LEU A 61 -2.85 3.69 -19.61
N MET A 62 -1.56 3.45 -19.73
CA MET A 62 -0.99 2.11 -19.63
C MET A 62 -0.35 2.02 -18.24
N LEU A 63 -0.82 1.08 -17.44
CA LEU A 63 -0.41 0.91 -16.07
C LEU A 63 0.39 -0.37 -15.90
N ASN A 64 1.51 -0.25 -15.20
CA ASN A 64 2.36 -1.39 -14.88
C ASN A 64 1.95 -1.97 -13.52
N ALA A 65 1.38 -3.17 -13.55
CA ALA A 65 1.04 -3.97 -12.38
C ALA A 65 2.10 -5.09 -12.19
N GLY A 66 3.33 -4.70 -11.90
CA GLY A 66 4.47 -5.62 -11.84
C GLY A 66 4.94 -6.03 -13.24
N SER A 67 4.74 -7.27 -13.67
CA SER A 67 5.14 -7.74 -15.01
C SER A 67 4.05 -7.58 -16.08
N MET A 68 2.85 -7.10 -15.71
CA MET A 68 1.70 -6.97 -16.61
C MET A 68 1.41 -5.50 -16.89
N LEU A 69 1.18 -5.18 -18.18
CA LEU A 69 0.67 -3.88 -18.61
C LEU A 69 -0.85 -3.96 -18.76
N ILE A 70 -1.56 -3.07 -18.08
CA ILE A 70 -3.01 -2.99 -18.11
C ILE A 70 -3.43 -1.64 -18.68
N GLU A 71 -4.37 -1.66 -19.60
CA GLU A 71 -4.98 -0.46 -20.13
C GLU A 71 -6.06 0.06 -19.17
N ALA A 72 -6.05 1.39 -18.90
CA ALA A 72 -7.08 2.04 -18.11
C ALA A 72 -7.60 3.28 -18.85
N VAL A 73 -8.91 3.49 -18.80
CA VAL A 73 -9.59 4.60 -19.48
C VAL A 73 -10.45 5.37 -18.49
N GLY A 74 -10.23 6.69 -18.43
CA GLY A 74 -11.01 7.64 -17.63
C GLY A 74 -11.86 8.53 -18.55
N PHE A 75 -13.15 8.28 -18.62
CA PHE A 75 -14.07 9.09 -19.41
C PHE A 75 -14.29 10.45 -18.74
N GLY A 76 -14.14 11.53 -19.51
CA GLY A 76 -14.24 12.91 -19.00
C GLY A 76 -13.03 13.36 -18.18
N MET A 77 -11.99 12.54 -18.07
CA MET A 77 -10.83 12.79 -17.21
C MET A 77 -9.59 13.29 -17.98
N GLY A 78 -9.76 13.81 -19.20
CA GLY A 78 -8.63 14.18 -20.05
C GLY A 78 -7.70 15.24 -19.44
N GLU A 79 -8.23 16.18 -18.67
CA GLU A 79 -7.46 17.22 -18.00
C GLU A 79 -6.44 16.67 -16.99
N LEU A 80 -6.71 15.49 -16.42
CA LEU A 80 -5.78 14.85 -15.49
C LEU A 80 -4.48 14.41 -16.16
N ALA A 81 -4.44 14.32 -17.49
CA ALA A 81 -3.19 14.01 -18.21
C ALA A 81 -2.08 15.06 -17.96
N HIS A 82 -2.45 16.28 -17.57
CA HIS A 82 -1.48 17.33 -17.22
C HIS A 82 -0.98 17.25 -15.77
N GLN A 83 -1.67 16.48 -14.92
CA GLN A 83 -1.33 16.33 -13.50
C GLN A 83 -0.38 15.17 -13.24
N TYR A 84 -0.33 14.20 -14.15
CA TYR A 84 0.47 12.98 -14.00
C TYR A 84 1.52 12.88 -15.10
N ARG A 85 2.58 12.12 -14.82
CA ARG A 85 3.69 11.85 -15.75
C ARG A 85 3.97 10.36 -15.84
N ILE A 86 4.62 9.93 -16.92
CA ILE A 86 5.17 8.58 -17.04
C ILE A 86 6.13 8.35 -15.88
N GLY A 87 5.98 7.22 -15.20
CA GLY A 87 6.75 6.85 -14.02
C GLY A 87 6.08 7.16 -12.70
N ASP A 88 5.07 8.04 -12.67
CA ASP A 88 4.30 8.31 -11.45
C ASP A 88 3.60 7.05 -10.95
N VAL A 89 3.47 6.97 -9.63
CA VAL A 89 2.72 5.91 -8.96
C VAL A 89 1.35 6.45 -8.61
N VAL A 90 0.31 5.69 -8.94
CA VAL A 90 -1.08 6.08 -8.71
C VAL A 90 -1.87 4.96 -8.03
N ASP A 91 -2.84 5.36 -7.23
CA ASP A 91 -3.91 4.49 -6.75
C ASP A 91 -5.14 4.71 -7.61
N LEU A 92 -5.80 3.64 -7.99
CA LEU A 92 -6.91 3.65 -8.91
C LEU A 92 -8.15 3.06 -8.27
N ALA A 93 -9.28 3.73 -8.42
CA ALA A 93 -10.59 3.14 -8.24
C ALA A 93 -11.21 2.94 -9.63
N PHE A 94 -11.67 1.72 -9.92
CA PHE A 94 -12.07 1.35 -11.28
C PHE A 94 -13.14 0.26 -11.30
N VAL A 95 -13.82 0.15 -12.42
CA VAL A 95 -14.66 -0.99 -12.78
C VAL A 95 -13.91 -1.78 -13.85
N PRO A 96 -13.60 -3.07 -13.64
CA PRO A 96 -12.95 -3.87 -14.66
C PRO A 96 -13.93 -4.20 -15.78
N GLY A 97 -13.38 -4.33 -16.98
CA GLY A 97 -14.12 -4.71 -18.18
C GLY A 97 -13.22 -5.44 -19.18
N ILE A 98 -13.85 -6.04 -20.16
CA ILE A 98 -13.17 -6.69 -21.27
C ILE A 98 -13.44 -5.87 -22.52
N ASN A 99 -12.38 -5.36 -23.12
CA ASN A 99 -12.44 -4.69 -24.42
C ASN A 99 -12.17 -5.72 -25.52
N GLU A 100 -13.09 -5.83 -26.45
CA GLU A 100 -12.98 -6.71 -27.61
C GLU A 100 -12.84 -5.89 -28.89
N TRP A 101 -11.70 -6.00 -29.53
CA TRP A 101 -11.40 -5.30 -30.76
C TRP A 101 -10.63 -6.22 -31.71
N GLY A 102 -11.13 -6.34 -32.97
CA GLY A 102 -10.49 -7.17 -34.00
C GLY A 102 -10.33 -8.64 -33.60
N GLY A 103 -11.26 -9.20 -32.81
CA GLY A 103 -11.20 -10.58 -32.32
C GLY A 103 -10.22 -10.78 -31.13
N THR A 104 -9.56 -9.72 -30.66
CA THR A 104 -8.67 -9.80 -29.51
C THR A 104 -9.38 -9.25 -28.27
N ARG A 105 -9.41 -10.03 -27.19
CA ARG A 105 -9.99 -9.65 -25.90
C ARG A 105 -8.88 -9.20 -24.95
N LYS A 106 -9.04 -8.01 -24.40
CA LYS A 106 -8.07 -7.43 -23.46
C LYS A 106 -8.78 -6.90 -22.22
N LEU A 107 -8.14 -7.08 -21.08
CA LEU A 107 -8.56 -6.44 -19.84
C LEU A 107 -8.41 -4.92 -19.96
N GLN A 108 -9.46 -4.20 -19.58
CA GLN A 108 -9.46 -2.74 -19.53
C GLN A 108 -10.10 -2.27 -18.24
N LEU A 109 -9.47 -1.31 -17.58
CA LEU A 109 -9.97 -0.71 -16.34
C LEU A 109 -10.71 0.59 -16.67
N MET A 110 -11.98 0.68 -16.34
CA MET A 110 -12.74 1.95 -16.44
C MET A 110 -12.53 2.75 -15.17
N ILE A 111 -11.73 3.80 -15.24
CA ILE A 111 -11.35 4.64 -14.10
C ILE A 111 -12.60 5.35 -13.55
N ARG A 112 -12.81 5.25 -12.25
CA ARG A 112 -13.80 6.00 -11.48
C ARG A 112 -13.16 7.15 -10.72
N ASP A 113 -11.97 6.90 -10.20
CA ASP A 113 -11.14 7.91 -9.53
C ASP A 113 -9.67 7.52 -9.64
N ILE A 114 -8.79 8.52 -9.63
CA ILE A 114 -7.33 8.36 -9.65
C ILE A 114 -6.73 9.37 -8.70
N ARG A 115 -5.80 8.93 -7.89
CA ARG A 115 -5.05 9.79 -7.00
C ARG A 115 -3.56 9.46 -7.05
N PRO A 116 -2.68 10.40 -6.67
CA PRO A 116 -1.28 10.08 -6.46
C PRO A 116 -1.17 8.88 -5.53
N GLY A 117 -0.44 7.87 -5.97
CA GLY A 117 -0.25 6.66 -5.20
C GLY A 117 0.59 6.94 -3.97
N VAL A 118 0.09 6.49 -2.84
CA VAL A 118 0.78 6.63 -1.56
C VAL A 118 1.81 5.50 -1.37
N PHE A 119 1.81 4.51 -2.30
CA PHE A 119 2.59 3.28 -2.14
C PHE A 119 3.46 2.95 -3.36
N VAL A 120 4.73 2.82 -3.09
CA VAL A 120 5.56 1.85 -3.81
C VAL A 120 5.26 0.50 -3.18
N LYS A 121 4.65 -0.41 -3.95
CA LYS A 121 4.50 -1.82 -3.53
C LYS A 121 5.91 -2.39 -3.42
N LEU A 122 6.48 -2.35 -2.23
CA LEU A 122 7.76 -2.98 -1.96
C LEU A 122 7.56 -4.49 -2.11
N ASP A 123 8.12 -5.05 -3.17
CA ASP A 123 8.17 -6.50 -3.35
C ASP A 123 8.80 -7.16 -2.12
N LYS A 124 8.38 -8.37 -1.79
CA LYS A 124 8.93 -9.15 -0.67
C LYS A 124 10.46 -9.25 -0.74
N ASN A 125 11.02 -9.34 -1.95
CA ASN A 125 12.48 -9.37 -2.17
C ASN A 125 13.15 -8.05 -1.82
N ILE A 126 12.54 -6.91 -2.18
CA ILE A 126 13.02 -5.57 -1.84
C ILE A 126 12.93 -5.36 -0.33
N VAL A 127 11.82 -5.76 0.30
CA VAL A 127 11.65 -5.67 1.76
C VAL A 127 12.67 -6.52 2.48
N PHE A 128 12.96 -7.72 1.97
CA PHE A 128 13.98 -8.60 2.53
C PHE A 128 15.38 -8.01 2.40
N ALA A 129 15.75 -7.54 1.21
CA ALA A 129 17.03 -6.89 0.97
C ALA A 129 17.20 -5.64 1.86
N LEU A 130 16.22 -4.73 1.86
CA LEU A 130 16.24 -3.55 2.72
C LEU A 130 16.35 -3.93 4.21
N SER A 131 15.65 -4.98 4.66
CA SER A 131 15.72 -5.41 6.05
C SER A 131 17.11 -5.90 6.44
N ASN A 132 17.78 -6.65 5.57
CA ASN A 132 19.15 -7.10 5.79
C ASN A 132 20.13 -5.92 5.81
N ASP A 133 20.01 -5.01 4.87
CA ASP A 133 20.91 -3.87 4.74
C ASP A 133 20.74 -2.89 5.90
N TYR A 134 19.52 -2.67 6.36
CA TYR A 134 19.26 -1.89 7.57
C TYR A 134 19.83 -2.57 8.82
N ASN A 135 19.73 -3.90 8.94
CA ASN A 135 20.31 -4.63 10.06
C ASN A 135 21.84 -4.57 10.04
N ASN A 136 22.45 -4.62 8.86
CA ASN A 136 23.90 -4.52 8.65
C ASN A 136 24.42 -3.09 8.65
N ASN A 137 23.54 -2.08 8.75
CA ASN A 137 23.89 -0.66 8.67
C ASN A 137 24.60 -0.26 7.36
N ASP A 138 24.30 -0.94 6.26
CA ASP A 138 24.91 -0.67 4.97
C ASP A 138 24.15 0.45 4.22
N ILE A 139 24.51 1.69 4.53
CA ILE A 139 23.92 2.89 3.92
C ILE A 139 24.14 2.92 2.40
N LYS A 140 25.27 2.41 1.90
CA LYS A 140 25.58 2.42 0.46
C LYS A 140 24.63 1.49 -0.29
N LEU A 141 24.37 0.32 0.26
CA LEU A 141 23.49 -0.66 -0.34
C LEU A 141 22.03 -0.20 -0.29
N ILE A 142 21.60 0.39 0.86
CA ILE A 142 20.28 1.01 0.98
C ILE A 142 20.10 2.12 -0.06
N ASN A 143 21.11 2.99 -0.27
CA ASN A 143 21.07 4.02 -1.30
C ASN A 143 21.00 3.43 -2.71
N SER A 144 21.73 2.35 -2.97
CA SER A 144 21.68 1.64 -4.25
C SER A 144 20.26 1.12 -4.54
N LEU A 145 19.66 0.44 -3.58
CA LEU A 145 18.28 -0.05 -3.69
C LEU A 145 17.29 1.12 -3.85
N ARG A 146 17.47 2.19 -3.08
CA ARG A 146 16.63 3.39 -3.20
C ARG A 146 16.66 3.96 -4.62
N ARG A 147 17.85 4.12 -5.21
CA ARG A 147 18.00 4.62 -6.58
C ARG A 147 17.44 3.65 -7.62
N GLN A 148 17.74 2.36 -7.49
CA GLN A 148 17.27 1.31 -8.39
C GLN A 148 15.75 1.23 -8.45
N TYR A 149 15.08 1.34 -7.30
CA TYR A 149 13.63 1.22 -7.19
C TYR A 149 12.93 2.58 -7.07
N ARG A 150 13.68 3.70 -7.16
CA ARG A 150 13.16 5.08 -7.04
C ARG A 150 12.32 5.30 -5.78
N LEU A 151 12.79 4.80 -4.64
CA LEU A 151 12.10 4.91 -3.36
C LEU A 151 12.32 6.29 -2.74
N ASP A 152 11.23 6.90 -2.28
CA ASP A 152 11.31 8.13 -1.47
C ASP A 152 11.80 7.78 -0.05
N PRO A 153 12.65 8.61 0.59
CA PRO A 153 12.99 8.46 2.00
C PRO A 153 11.78 8.33 2.93
N ALA A 154 10.69 9.03 2.62
CA ALA A 154 9.43 8.95 3.36
C ALA A 154 8.74 7.57 3.27
N GLU A 155 9.11 6.74 2.29
CA GLU A 155 8.61 5.36 2.13
C GLU A 155 9.42 4.35 2.94
N LEU A 156 10.64 4.71 3.35
CA LEU A 156 11.57 3.82 4.03
C LEU A 156 11.63 4.05 5.55
N VAL A 157 11.32 5.25 6.01
CA VAL A 157 11.44 5.61 7.43
C VAL A 157 10.06 6.04 7.95
N PRO A 158 9.53 5.34 8.98
CA PRO A 158 8.27 5.74 9.59
C PRO A 158 8.42 7.09 10.31
N GLU A 159 7.45 7.98 10.11
CA GLU A 159 7.36 9.23 10.82
C GLU A 159 6.76 9.05 12.22
N ARG A 160 6.99 10.01 13.11
CA ARG A 160 6.45 9.96 14.48
C ARG A 160 4.92 9.85 14.49
N ALA A 161 4.24 10.60 13.61
CA ALA A 161 2.78 10.55 13.49
C ALA A 161 2.29 9.17 12.99
N GLU A 162 3.03 8.54 12.08
CA GLU A 162 2.71 7.21 11.59
C GLU A 162 2.93 6.15 12.67
N LEU A 163 4.03 6.24 13.45
CA LEU A 163 4.28 5.37 14.60
C LEU A 163 3.14 5.46 15.63
N GLU A 164 2.67 6.67 15.91
CA GLU A 164 1.56 6.88 16.84
C GLU A 164 0.27 6.19 16.34
N GLN A 165 -0.04 6.29 15.06
CA GLN A 165 -1.21 5.63 14.46
C GLN A 165 -1.08 4.10 14.49
N VAL A 166 0.10 3.57 14.17
CA VAL A 166 0.38 2.12 14.27
C VAL A 166 0.19 1.65 15.70
N TYR A 167 0.72 2.38 16.69
CA TYR A 167 0.60 2.01 18.10
C TYR A 167 -0.85 2.05 18.58
N ARG A 168 -1.62 3.07 18.18
CA ARG A 168 -3.06 3.15 18.49
C ARG A 168 -3.82 1.95 17.90
N TYR A 169 -3.50 1.56 16.67
CA TYR A 169 -4.08 0.39 16.02
C TYR A 169 -3.75 -0.89 16.80
N VAL A 170 -2.49 -1.10 17.15
CA VAL A 170 -2.03 -2.26 17.94
C VAL A 170 -2.78 -2.34 19.28
N ARG A 171 -2.86 -1.22 20.00
CA ARG A 171 -3.60 -1.15 21.29
C ARG A 171 -5.09 -1.43 21.15
N ALA A 172 -5.71 -0.96 20.08
CA ALA A 172 -7.12 -1.20 19.81
C ALA A 172 -7.40 -2.69 19.57
N ASN A 173 -6.52 -3.41 18.86
CA ASN A 173 -6.65 -4.83 18.62
C ASN A 173 -6.44 -5.68 19.87
N TRP A 174 -5.57 -5.30 20.80
CA TRP A 174 -5.49 -5.97 22.10
C TRP A 174 -6.77 -5.82 22.91
N ARG A 175 -7.42 -4.66 22.87
CA ARG A 175 -8.70 -4.41 23.57
C ARG A 175 -9.87 -5.10 22.90
N ALA A 176 -9.89 -5.18 21.58
CA ALA A 176 -10.95 -5.86 20.83
C ALA A 176 -10.88 -7.39 20.96
N GLY A 177 -9.70 -7.96 21.24
CA GLY A 177 -9.54 -9.38 21.56
C GLY A 177 -10.30 -9.81 22.83
N ALA A 178 -10.69 -8.84 23.66
CA ALA A 178 -11.65 -9.06 24.75
C ALA A 178 -13.12 -8.97 24.31
N ALA A 179 -13.43 -8.49 23.10
CA ALA A 179 -14.77 -8.28 22.58
C ALA A 179 -14.79 -8.47 21.03
N ASN A 180 -14.98 -9.73 20.59
CA ASN A 180 -15.31 -10.13 19.22
C ASN A 180 -14.74 -9.28 18.08
N GLY A 181 -13.52 -9.57 17.65
CA GLY A 181 -12.90 -8.90 16.52
C GLY A 181 -13.35 -9.45 15.16
N SER A 182 -13.69 -8.55 14.24
CA SER A 182 -14.19 -8.86 12.88
C SER A 182 -13.24 -8.47 11.74
N ASP A 183 -11.98 -8.19 11.98
CA ASP A 183 -11.02 -7.97 10.89
C ASP A 183 -10.40 -9.31 10.46
N SER A 184 -10.63 -9.70 9.20
CA SER A 184 -10.23 -10.97 8.60
C SER A 184 -8.71 -11.23 8.59
N ASN A 185 -7.89 -10.18 8.79
CA ASN A 185 -6.42 -10.24 8.77
C ASN A 185 -5.79 -10.31 10.16
N CYS A 186 -6.59 -10.38 11.23
CA CYS A 186 -6.11 -10.41 12.62
C CYS A 186 -6.89 -11.42 13.44
N ARG A 187 -6.21 -12.46 13.93
CA ARG A 187 -6.79 -13.42 14.89
C ARG A 187 -6.41 -12.99 16.29
N THR A 188 -7.40 -12.71 17.14
CA THR A 188 -7.18 -12.19 18.47
C THR A 188 -7.38 -13.26 19.55
N GLY A 189 -6.50 -13.28 20.55
CA GLY A 189 -6.58 -14.14 21.71
C GLY A 189 -6.01 -13.43 22.93
N GLY A 190 -6.86 -12.80 23.75
CA GLY A 190 -6.44 -12.14 24.99
C GLY A 190 -5.51 -10.95 24.77
N SER A 191 -4.29 -11.01 25.32
CA SER A 191 -3.26 -9.95 25.18
C SER A 191 -2.39 -10.08 23.93
N SER A 192 -2.81 -10.87 22.95
CA SER A 192 -2.08 -11.10 21.70
C SER A 192 -2.99 -11.10 20.48
N PHE A 193 -2.44 -10.77 19.32
CA PHE A 193 -3.09 -10.96 18.02
C PHE A 193 -2.06 -11.36 16.96
N THR A 194 -2.53 -12.06 15.93
CA THR A 194 -1.68 -12.51 14.82
C THR A 194 -1.90 -11.64 13.60
N ILE A 195 -0.83 -11.19 12.99
CA ILE A 195 -0.82 -10.56 11.69
C ILE A 195 -0.44 -11.64 10.69
N ASP A 196 -1.40 -12.12 9.90
CA ASP A 196 -1.15 -13.18 8.92
C ASP A 196 -0.37 -12.63 7.71
N ASN A 197 -0.63 -11.37 7.32
CA ASN A 197 0.01 -10.72 6.18
C ASN A 197 0.30 -9.24 6.46
N LEU A 198 1.56 -8.89 6.64
CA LEU A 198 2.01 -7.51 6.88
C LEU A 198 1.68 -6.58 5.70
N HIS A 199 1.68 -7.10 4.48
CA HIS A 199 1.41 -6.29 3.30
C HIS A 199 -0.05 -5.86 3.24
N GLU A 200 -0.98 -6.80 3.47
CA GLU A 200 -2.41 -6.50 3.54
C GLU A 200 -2.73 -5.54 4.68
N LEU A 201 -2.16 -5.79 5.86
CA LEU A 201 -2.36 -4.92 7.01
C LEU A 201 -1.84 -3.50 6.74
N SER A 202 -0.66 -3.35 6.14
CA SER A 202 -0.11 -2.05 5.80
C SER A 202 -1.00 -1.30 4.80
N SER A 203 -1.54 -1.99 3.80
CA SER A 203 -2.49 -1.44 2.83
C SER A 203 -3.80 -1.01 3.49
N LEU A 204 -4.34 -1.86 4.38
CA LEU A 204 -5.55 -1.55 5.15
C LEU A 204 -5.36 -0.32 6.05
N MET A 205 -4.23 -0.24 6.77
CA MET A 205 -3.92 0.90 7.63
C MET A 205 -3.83 2.19 6.83
N SER A 206 -3.23 2.15 5.66
CA SER A 206 -3.14 3.32 4.80
C SER A 206 -4.49 3.80 4.31
N ALA A 207 -5.33 2.87 3.89
CA ALA A 207 -6.69 3.19 3.44
C ALA A 207 -7.56 3.73 4.57
N LYS A 208 -7.49 3.12 5.77
CA LYS A 208 -8.33 3.53 6.92
C LYS A 208 -7.83 4.80 7.61
N LEU A 209 -6.53 4.98 7.72
CA LEU A 209 -5.92 6.04 8.53
C LEU A 209 -5.38 7.21 7.70
N GLY A 210 -5.36 7.09 6.38
CA GLY A 210 -4.83 8.14 5.49
C GLY A 210 -3.32 8.37 5.63
N ILE A 211 -2.57 7.37 6.10
CA ILE A 211 -1.13 7.46 6.32
C ILE A 211 -0.34 6.73 5.22
N ARG A 212 0.90 7.16 4.98
CA ARG A 212 1.80 6.49 4.04
C ARG A 212 2.46 5.27 4.68
N MET A 213 1.72 4.14 4.77
CA MET A 213 2.21 2.92 5.38
C MET A 213 2.47 1.83 4.33
N ASN A 214 3.64 1.22 4.33
CA ASN A 214 3.96 0.02 3.59
C ASN A 214 4.44 -1.09 4.54
N CYS A 215 4.58 -2.30 4.04
CA CYS A 215 4.93 -3.45 4.88
C CYS A 215 6.32 -3.30 5.54
N PHE A 216 7.27 -2.62 4.90
CA PHE A 216 8.58 -2.35 5.48
C PHE A 216 8.47 -1.37 6.67
N LYS A 217 7.79 -0.23 6.48
CA LYS A 217 7.57 0.75 7.56
C LYS A 217 6.79 0.15 8.72
N LEU A 218 5.74 -0.63 8.42
CA LEU A 218 4.96 -1.32 9.44
C LEU A 218 5.82 -2.29 10.24
N LYS A 219 6.64 -3.11 9.56
CA LYS A 219 7.57 -4.01 10.23
C LYS A 219 8.54 -3.26 11.13
N LYS A 220 9.14 -2.17 10.61
CA LYS A 220 10.08 -1.34 11.40
C LYS A 220 9.39 -0.64 12.59
N ALA A 221 8.15 -0.21 12.43
CA ALA A 221 7.37 0.34 13.55
C ALA A 221 7.17 -0.71 14.66
N LEU A 222 6.79 -1.93 14.30
CA LEU A 222 6.63 -3.02 15.27
C LEU A 222 7.96 -3.40 15.95
N GLU A 223 9.06 -3.44 15.20
CA GLU A 223 10.41 -3.70 15.74
C GLU A 223 10.83 -2.60 16.72
N ILE A 224 10.57 -1.32 16.42
CA ILE A 224 10.81 -0.18 17.35
C ILE A 224 10.00 -0.36 18.63
N PHE A 225 8.73 -0.71 18.53
CA PHE A 225 7.89 -0.92 19.71
C PHE A 225 8.35 -2.12 20.55
N SER A 226 8.85 -3.16 19.89
CA SER A 226 9.44 -4.31 20.58
C SER A 226 10.72 -3.94 21.32
N GLU A 227 11.61 -3.16 20.70
CA GLU A 227 12.85 -2.66 21.35
C GLU A 227 12.54 -1.75 22.54
N LEU A 228 11.46 -0.97 22.47
CA LEU A 228 10.99 -0.11 23.55
C LEU A 228 10.23 -0.87 24.66
N GLY A 229 10.06 -2.19 24.54
CA GLY A 229 9.35 -2.99 25.53
C GLY A 229 7.84 -2.77 25.57
N LEU A 230 7.25 -2.18 24.51
CA LEU A 230 5.81 -1.95 24.42
C LEU A 230 5.04 -3.19 23.97
N LEU A 231 5.71 -4.08 23.25
CA LEU A 231 5.18 -5.34 22.74
C LEU A 231 6.30 -6.37 22.56
N THR A 232 5.92 -7.62 22.37
CA THR A 232 6.83 -8.68 21.92
C THR A 232 6.36 -9.22 20.58
N LEU A 233 7.32 -9.61 19.71
CA LEU A 233 7.09 -10.14 18.38
C LEU A 233 7.56 -11.59 18.31
N GLU A 234 6.70 -12.47 17.83
CA GLU A 234 7.03 -13.86 17.53
C GLU A 234 6.68 -14.16 16.07
N SER A 235 7.41 -15.08 15.45
CA SER A 235 7.09 -15.49 14.08
C SER A 235 5.86 -16.39 14.07
N ALA A 236 4.91 -16.09 13.17
CA ALA A 236 3.71 -16.91 12.93
C ALA A 236 3.81 -17.74 11.64
N GLY A 237 5.04 -17.98 11.12
CA GLY A 237 5.27 -18.64 9.85
C GLY A 237 5.70 -17.66 8.74
N PRO A 238 5.71 -18.06 7.47
CA PRO A 238 6.21 -17.25 6.37
C PRO A 238 5.44 -15.94 6.21
N GLY A 239 6.00 -14.84 6.70
CA GLY A 239 5.45 -13.49 6.57
C GLY A 239 4.42 -13.08 7.61
N GLY A 240 4.08 -13.95 8.56
CA GLY A 240 3.18 -13.67 9.68
C GLY A 240 3.93 -13.30 10.97
N LEU A 241 3.27 -12.52 11.83
CA LEU A 241 3.78 -12.12 13.15
C LEU A 241 2.71 -12.27 14.22
N VAL A 242 3.09 -12.81 15.37
CA VAL A 242 2.29 -12.71 16.60
C VAL A 242 2.77 -11.50 17.39
N VAL A 243 1.86 -10.60 17.68
CA VAL A 243 2.09 -9.38 18.46
C VAL A 243 1.44 -9.56 19.81
N LYS A 244 2.27 -9.62 20.87
CA LYS A 244 1.81 -9.76 22.27
C LYS A 244 2.03 -8.45 23.00
N GLN A 245 1.11 -8.13 23.90
CA GLN A 245 1.30 -7.00 24.81
C GLN A 245 2.44 -7.32 25.77
N ALA A 246 3.36 -6.37 25.96
CA ALA A 246 4.38 -6.46 27.01
C ALA A 246 3.85 -5.86 28.31
N ASP A 247 4.24 -6.44 29.44
CA ASP A 247 3.91 -5.92 30.74
C ASP A 247 4.81 -4.71 31.04
N GLY A 248 4.23 -3.50 31.04
CA GLY A 248 4.80 -2.45 31.86
C GLY A 248 5.36 -1.16 31.31
N ALA A 249 4.98 -0.62 30.13
CA ALA A 249 5.43 0.75 29.82
C ALA A 249 4.28 1.67 29.37
N ASP A 250 3.86 2.58 30.25
CA ASP A 250 2.85 3.60 29.92
C ASP A 250 3.42 4.83 29.18
N ARG A 251 4.70 5.10 29.31
CA ARG A 251 5.39 6.22 28.63
C ARG A 251 6.79 5.81 28.20
N VAL A 252 7.05 5.85 26.91
CA VAL A 252 8.36 5.58 26.33
C VAL A 252 8.82 6.78 25.50
N CYS A 253 10.13 7.00 25.48
CA CYS A 253 10.77 7.95 24.59
C CYS A 253 11.20 7.22 23.32
N LEU A 254 10.78 7.66 22.15
CA LEU A 254 11.14 7.03 20.86
C LEU A 254 12.66 7.06 20.63
N GLU A 255 13.31 8.10 21.12
CA GLU A 255 14.75 8.32 21.04
C GLU A 255 15.56 7.28 21.83
N SER A 256 14.93 6.53 22.75
CA SER A 256 15.55 5.41 23.45
C SER A 256 15.71 4.17 22.55
N SER A 257 14.99 4.10 21.43
CA SER A 257 15.16 3.03 20.46
C SER A 257 16.37 3.29 19.57
N THR A 258 17.30 2.34 19.58
CA THR A 258 18.49 2.35 18.70
C THR A 258 18.06 2.28 17.23
N LEU A 259 17.07 1.46 16.93
CA LEU A 259 16.52 1.32 15.58
C LEU A 259 15.88 2.63 15.11
N TYR A 260 15.06 3.29 15.93
CA TYR A 260 14.46 4.57 15.60
C TYR A 260 15.51 5.64 15.29
N THR A 261 16.50 5.79 16.17
CA THR A 261 17.60 6.75 16.00
C THR A 261 18.38 6.50 14.72
N ARG A 262 18.67 5.23 14.41
CA ARG A 262 19.33 4.83 13.17
C ARG A 262 18.51 5.17 11.93
N LEU A 263 17.21 4.88 11.93
CA LEU A 263 16.32 5.21 10.82
C LEU A 263 16.25 6.72 10.59
N GLN A 264 16.22 7.52 11.64
CA GLN A 264 16.24 8.98 11.53
C GLN A 264 17.57 9.50 10.96
N ALA A 265 18.70 8.89 11.32
CA ALA A 265 20.00 9.24 10.74
C ALA A 265 20.04 8.92 9.24
N ILE A 266 19.55 7.77 8.82
CA ILE A 266 19.42 7.39 7.41
C ILE A 266 18.53 8.39 6.64
N ARG A 267 17.40 8.80 7.23
CA ARG A 267 16.53 9.82 6.62
C ARG A 267 17.24 11.14 6.38
N ARG A 268 18.06 11.61 7.34
CA ARG A 268 18.86 12.84 7.19
C ARG A 268 19.83 12.75 6.01
N VAL A 269 20.58 11.64 5.92
CA VAL A 269 21.50 11.40 4.80
C VAL A 269 20.76 11.45 3.45
N PHE A 270 19.55 10.89 3.37
CA PHE A 270 18.76 10.92 2.15
C PHE A 270 18.19 12.30 1.80
N SER A 271 17.96 13.16 2.80
CA SER A 271 17.46 14.52 2.60
C SER A 271 18.56 15.49 2.20
N GLU A 272 19.82 15.20 2.58
CA GLU A 272 20.99 16.02 2.30
C GLU A 272 21.63 15.72 0.92
N GLU A 273 21.33 14.56 0.31
CA GLU A 273 21.72 14.29 -1.08
C GLU A 273 20.63 14.85 -2.02
N PRO A 274 20.82 16.03 -2.65
CA PRO A 274 19.90 16.51 -3.66
C PRO A 274 19.87 15.50 -4.81
N ALA A 275 18.71 15.35 -5.44
CA ALA A 275 18.51 14.56 -6.66
C ALA A 275 19.36 15.17 -7.80
N GLN A 276 20.67 15.04 -7.73
CA GLN A 276 21.56 15.38 -8.81
C GLN A 276 21.44 14.29 -9.87
N ASN A 277 20.90 14.71 -11.02
CA ASN A 277 20.77 13.97 -12.28
C ASN A 277 19.66 12.88 -12.31
N MET A 278 18.44 13.34 -12.52
CA MET A 278 17.48 12.62 -13.39
C MET A 278 17.55 13.14 -14.82
#